data_69b47bab545b9484299676784e4bfda3
#
_entry.id   69b47bab545b9484299676784e4bfda3
#
_cell.length_a   1.000
_cell.length_b   1.000
_cell.length_c   1.000
_cell.angle_alpha   90.00
_cell.angle_beta   90.00
_cell.angle_gamma   90.00
#
_symmetry.space_group_name_H-M   'P 1'
#
loop_
_entity.id
_entity.type
_entity.pdbx_description
1 polymer ?
#
loop_
_entity_poly.entity_id
_entity_poly.type
_entity_poly.pdbx_seq_one_letter_code
_entity_poly.pdbx_strand_id
1 'polypeptide(L)'
;MDLSIGEVAERSGLNIHALRFYEREGLFANPVRRLSNGRRIYHEEDLEWLAICTKLRSSGMSLATIRQYIELARQGPGNEHERLELLRRHENHVEAQIQELRETLNVMRHKVRIYEDHLARGEADQLWNPSHAETTQA
;
A
#
# COMPACT_ATOMS: atom_id res chain seq x y z
N MET A 1 8.08 22.92 -13.32
CA MET A 1 7.79 23.92 -12.26
C MET A 1 8.30 23.40 -10.93
N ASP A 2 8.99 24.22 -10.20
CA ASP A 2 9.55 23.85 -8.91
C ASP A 2 8.46 23.90 -7.82
N LEU A 3 8.45 22.90 -6.97
CA LEU A 3 7.48 22.75 -5.90
C LEU A 3 8.19 22.77 -4.54
N SER A 4 7.58 23.41 -3.56
CA SER A 4 8.06 23.37 -2.16
C SER A 4 7.63 22.07 -1.49
N ILE A 5 8.26 21.72 -0.36
CA ILE A 5 7.85 20.55 0.44
C ILE A 5 6.39 20.67 0.90
N GLY A 6 5.93 21.89 1.23
CA GLY A 6 4.54 22.12 1.61
C GLY A 6 3.57 21.85 0.47
N GLU A 7 3.90 22.30 -0.75
CA GLU A 7 3.09 22.04 -1.93
C GLU A 7 3.02 20.56 -2.27
N VAL A 8 4.15 19.84 -2.16
CA VAL A 8 4.20 18.40 -2.39
C VAL A 8 3.38 17.66 -1.33
N ALA A 9 3.48 18.05 -0.06
CA ALA A 9 2.70 17.45 1.02
C ALA A 9 1.19 17.62 0.75
N GLU A 10 0.76 18.82 0.35
CA GLU A 10 -0.64 19.09 0.04
C GLU A 10 -1.14 18.27 -1.14
N ARG A 11 -0.39 18.26 -2.24
CA ARG A 11 -0.79 17.59 -3.49
C ARG A 11 -0.69 16.08 -3.42
N SER A 12 0.26 15.53 -2.66
CA SER A 12 0.46 14.08 -2.52
C SER A 12 -0.42 13.45 -1.44
N GLY A 13 -0.93 14.24 -0.52
CA GLY A 13 -1.64 13.73 0.65
C GLY A 13 -0.72 13.19 1.74
N LEU A 14 0.60 13.27 1.54
CA LEU A 14 1.59 12.85 2.53
C LEU A 14 1.97 14.01 3.43
N ASN A 15 2.25 13.76 4.71
CA ASN A 15 2.75 14.80 5.58
C ASN A 15 4.25 15.03 5.37
N ILE A 16 4.75 16.14 5.91
CA ILE A 16 6.16 16.52 5.75
C ILE A 16 7.10 15.48 6.37
N HIS A 17 6.69 14.84 7.47
CA HIS A 17 7.49 13.78 8.11
C HIS A 17 7.67 12.58 7.17
N ALA A 18 6.63 12.18 6.46
CA ALA A 18 6.71 11.09 5.49
C ALA A 18 7.63 11.44 4.33
N LEU A 19 7.57 12.68 3.83
CA LEU A 19 8.43 13.15 2.74
C LEU A 19 9.90 13.17 3.17
N ARG A 20 10.19 13.61 4.39
CA ARG A 20 11.55 13.59 4.94
C ARG A 20 12.05 12.17 5.13
N PHE A 21 11.17 11.26 5.56
CA PHE A 21 11.48 9.84 5.67
C PHE A 21 11.87 9.25 4.31
N TYR A 22 11.09 9.52 3.26
CA TYR A 22 11.41 9.06 1.91
C TYR A 22 12.76 9.58 1.42
N GLU A 23 13.07 10.84 1.72
CA GLU A 23 14.37 11.41 1.38
C GLU A 23 15.51 10.72 2.11
N ARG A 24 15.41 10.54 3.44
CA ARG A 24 16.43 9.87 4.25
C ARG A 24 16.67 8.44 3.80
N GLU A 25 15.62 7.74 3.42
CA GLU A 25 15.68 6.34 3.02
C GLU A 25 16.06 6.15 1.54
N GLY A 26 16.30 7.24 0.82
CA GLY A 26 16.69 7.18 -0.58
C GLY A 26 15.58 6.70 -1.50
N LEU A 27 14.33 6.99 -1.16
CA LEU A 27 13.17 6.48 -1.89
C LEU A 27 12.67 7.41 -2.99
N PHE A 28 13.35 8.52 -3.25
CA PHE A 28 13.06 9.37 -4.43
C PHE A 28 13.87 8.89 -5.62
N ALA A 29 13.23 8.81 -6.77
CA ALA A 29 13.90 8.41 -8.02
C ALA A 29 15.00 9.40 -8.39
N ASN A 30 14.76 10.69 -8.16
CA ASN A 30 15.73 11.74 -8.34
C ASN A 30 16.12 12.34 -6.99
N PRO A 31 17.41 12.70 -6.79
CA PRO A 31 17.80 13.35 -5.54
C PRO A 31 17.03 14.65 -5.32
N VAL A 32 16.60 14.87 -4.08
CA VAL A 32 15.91 16.11 -3.71
C VAL A 32 16.92 17.27 -3.74
N ARG A 33 16.61 18.28 -4.54
CA ARG A 33 17.46 19.46 -4.62
C ARG A 33 17.17 20.41 -3.46
N ARG A 34 18.18 21.25 -3.16
CA ARG A 34 18.05 22.30 -2.15
C ARG A 34 18.46 23.63 -2.75
N LEU A 35 17.73 24.69 -2.38
CA LEU A 35 18.12 26.05 -2.65
C LEU A 35 19.31 26.45 -1.75
N SER A 36 19.95 27.58 -2.09
CA SER A 36 21.05 28.14 -1.28
C SER A 36 20.66 28.39 0.17
N ASN A 37 19.36 28.63 0.44
CA ASN A 37 18.85 28.82 1.80
C ASN A 37 18.48 27.51 2.51
N GLY A 38 18.80 26.35 1.92
CA GLY A 38 18.51 25.02 2.48
C GLY A 38 17.11 24.48 2.23
N ARG A 39 16.25 25.24 1.60
CA ARG A 39 14.88 24.80 1.30
C ARG A 39 14.89 23.74 0.20
N ARG A 40 14.07 22.70 0.38
CA ARG A 40 13.92 21.60 -0.58
C ARG A 40 13.10 22.05 -1.79
N ILE A 41 13.51 21.57 -2.97
CA ILE A 41 12.78 21.75 -4.22
C ILE A 41 12.43 20.39 -4.80
N TYR A 42 11.17 20.26 -5.21
CA TYR A 42 10.64 19.07 -5.87
C TYR A 42 10.11 19.41 -7.25
N HIS A 43 9.87 18.39 -8.06
CA HIS A 43 9.32 18.52 -9.42
C HIS A 43 8.04 17.70 -9.55
N GLU A 44 7.29 17.93 -10.63
CA GLU A 44 6.06 17.17 -10.93
C GLU A 44 6.33 15.65 -11.01
N GLU A 45 7.48 15.26 -11.53
CA GLU A 45 7.89 13.86 -11.59
C GLU A 45 7.95 13.20 -10.21
N ASP A 46 8.33 13.97 -9.20
CA ASP A 46 8.37 13.47 -7.83
C ASP A 46 6.97 13.15 -7.31
N LEU A 47 5.96 13.94 -7.71
CA LEU A 47 4.57 13.65 -7.35
C LEU A 47 4.09 12.35 -7.97
N GLU A 48 4.40 12.12 -9.25
CA GLU A 48 4.04 10.89 -9.94
C GLU A 48 4.70 9.68 -9.26
N TRP A 49 5.98 9.81 -8.94
CA TRP A 49 6.72 8.76 -8.24
C TRP A 49 6.15 8.47 -6.85
N LEU A 50 5.82 9.52 -6.09
CA LEU A 50 5.24 9.38 -4.75
C LEU A 50 3.90 8.62 -4.80
N ALA A 51 3.07 8.89 -5.81
CA ALA A 51 1.80 8.18 -5.98
C ALA A 51 2.03 6.68 -6.18
N ILE A 52 3.00 6.32 -7.02
CA ILE A 52 3.37 4.92 -7.27
C ILE A 52 3.96 4.29 -6.00
N CYS A 53 4.92 4.97 -5.37
CA CYS A 53 5.61 4.49 -4.18
C CYS A 53 4.64 4.22 -3.02
N THR A 54 3.67 5.11 -2.83
CA THR A 54 2.64 4.95 -1.80
C THR A 54 1.81 3.69 -2.04
N LYS A 55 1.42 3.43 -3.30
CA LYS A 55 0.68 2.22 -3.66
C LYS A 55 1.51 0.95 -3.48
N LEU A 56 2.78 0.98 -3.88
CA LEU A 56 3.67 -0.16 -3.70
C LEU A 56 3.82 -0.51 -2.22
N ARG A 57 4.01 0.50 -1.37
CA ARG A 57 4.13 0.29 0.08
C ARG A 57 2.84 -0.24 0.70
N SER A 58 1.71 0.37 0.37
CA SER A 58 0.41 -0.02 0.93
C SER A 58 -0.01 -1.42 0.50
N SER A 59 0.47 -1.88 -0.64
CA SER A 59 0.19 -3.23 -1.14
C SER A 59 1.22 -4.28 -0.70
N GLY A 60 2.17 -3.90 0.16
CA GLY A 60 3.08 -4.85 0.81
C GLY A 60 4.48 -4.96 0.23
N MET A 61 4.85 -4.09 -0.72
CA MET A 61 6.24 -4.08 -1.18
C MET A 61 7.14 -3.52 -0.06
N SER A 62 8.21 -4.24 0.26
CA SER A 62 9.15 -3.81 1.29
C SER A 62 9.95 -2.58 0.85
N LEU A 63 10.43 -1.80 1.82
CA LEU A 63 11.31 -0.67 1.53
C LEU A 63 12.58 -1.10 0.81
N ALA A 64 13.13 -2.27 1.18
CA ALA A 64 14.31 -2.82 0.51
C ALA A 64 14.06 -3.07 -0.98
N THR A 65 12.90 -3.62 -1.32
CA THR A 65 12.54 -3.89 -2.71
C THR A 65 12.31 -2.59 -3.48
N ILE A 66 11.67 -1.61 -2.87
CA ILE A 66 11.48 -0.27 -3.48
C ILE A 66 12.83 0.37 -3.75
N ARG A 67 13.77 0.32 -2.80
CA ARG A 67 15.14 0.84 -3.01
C ARG A 67 15.84 0.14 -4.16
N GLN A 68 15.70 -1.17 -4.25
CA GLN A 68 16.27 -1.95 -5.34
C GLN A 68 15.75 -1.49 -6.70
N TYR A 69 14.43 -1.28 -6.80
CA TYR A 69 13.81 -0.77 -8.03
C TYR A 69 14.34 0.62 -8.39
N ILE A 70 14.42 1.52 -7.42
CA ILE A 70 14.93 2.88 -7.62
C ILE A 70 16.39 2.84 -8.09
N GLU A 71 17.20 2.01 -7.46
CA GLU A 71 18.61 1.87 -7.82
C GLU A 71 18.77 1.40 -9.25
N LEU A 72 17.99 0.41 -9.66
CA LEU A 72 17.99 -0.07 -11.04
C LEU A 72 17.55 1.03 -12.02
N ALA A 73 16.52 1.78 -11.65
CA ALA A 73 16.03 2.89 -12.49
C ALA A 73 17.09 3.99 -12.66
N ARG A 74 17.83 4.28 -11.60
CA ARG A 74 18.92 5.29 -11.63
C ARG A 74 20.08 4.87 -12.51
N GLN A 75 20.35 3.58 -12.63
CA GLN A 75 21.41 3.07 -13.50
C GLN A 75 21.14 3.29 -14.97
N GLY A 76 19.89 3.63 -15.32
CA GLY A 76 19.50 3.89 -16.69
C GLY A 76 19.23 2.62 -17.48
N PRO A 77 19.30 2.71 -18.84
CA PRO A 77 18.96 1.57 -19.71
C PRO A 77 19.89 0.38 -19.53
N GLY A 78 19.39 -0.81 -19.83
CA GLY A 78 20.13 -2.06 -19.80
C GLY A 78 19.66 -3.06 -18.76
N ASN A 79 18.82 -2.64 -17.80
CA ASN A 79 18.32 -3.51 -16.73
C ASN A 79 16.78 -3.62 -16.72
N GLU A 80 16.15 -3.37 -17.87
CA GLU A 80 14.69 -3.37 -17.99
C GLU A 80 14.09 -4.72 -17.63
N HIS A 81 14.77 -5.82 -17.96
CA HIS A 81 14.30 -7.16 -17.60
C HIS A 81 14.30 -7.38 -16.09
N GLU A 82 15.32 -6.88 -15.40
CA GLU A 82 15.38 -6.97 -13.93
C GLU A 82 14.27 -6.16 -13.28
N ARG A 83 14.03 -4.95 -13.77
CA ARG A 83 12.94 -4.09 -13.29
C ARG A 83 11.57 -4.73 -13.54
N LEU A 84 11.38 -5.29 -14.73
CA LEU A 84 10.16 -5.99 -15.09
C LEU A 84 9.91 -7.18 -14.15
N GLU A 85 10.94 -7.99 -13.91
CA GLU A 85 10.83 -9.15 -13.04
C GLU A 85 10.42 -8.76 -11.60
N LEU A 86 11.00 -7.68 -11.09
CA LEU A 86 10.68 -7.16 -9.77
C LEU A 86 9.21 -6.73 -9.69
N LEU A 87 8.75 -5.99 -10.69
CA LEU A 87 7.35 -5.52 -10.76
C LEU A 87 6.38 -6.71 -10.96
N ARG A 88 6.76 -7.69 -11.74
CA ARG A 88 5.93 -8.87 -12.01
C ARG A 88 5.73 -9.71 -10.75
N ARG A 89 6.76 -9.88 -9.94
CA ARG A 89 6.65 -10.58 -8.65
C ARG A 89 5.66 -9.86 -7.73
N HIS A 90 5.70 -8.54 -7.73
CA HIS A 90 4.78 -7.77 -6.90
C HIS A 90 3.35 -7.83 -7.44
N GLU A 91 3.19 -7.80 -8.76
CA GLU A 91 1.89 -8.00 -9.42
C GLU A 91 1.27 -9.33 -8.98
N ASN A 92 2.05 -10.41 -9.01
CA ASN A 92 1.60 -11.73 -8.55
C ASN A 92 1.21 -11.73 -7.07
N HIS A 93 1.98 -11.02 -6.25
CA HIS A 93 1.69 -10.87 -4.82
C HIS A 93 0.35 -10.15 -4.60
N VAL A 94 0.10 -9.07 -5.34
CA VAL A 94 -1.15 -8.33 -5.25
C VAL A 94 -2.33 -9.18 -5.71
N GLU A 95 -2.18 -9.94 -6.79
CA GLU A 95 -3.21 -10.86 -7.26
C GLU A 95 -3.57 -11.91 -6.21
N ALA A 96 -2.57 -12.47 -5.53
CA ALA A 96 -2.80 -13.41 -4.44
C ALA A 96 -3.55 -12.77 -3.27
N GLN A 97 -3.21 -11.52 -2.91
CA GLN A 97 -3.92 -10.77 -1.88
C GLN A 97 -5.38 -10.53 -2.25
N ILE A 98 -5.66 -10.18 -3.50
CA ILE A 98 -7.02 -9.99 -4.00
C ILE A 98 -7.81 -11.29 -3.87
N GLN A 99 -7.20 -12.42 -4.23
CA GLN A 99 -7.87 -13.73 -4.14
C GLN A 99 -8.20 -14.08 -2.69
N GLU A 100 -7.26 -13.87 -1.77
CA GLU A 100 -7.50 -14.10 -0.34
C GLU A 100 -8.63 -13.22 0.19
N LEU A 101 -8.65 -11.94 -0.22
CA LEU A 101 -9.70 -11.03 0.20
C LEU A 101 -11.05 -11.42 -0.36
N ARG A 102 -11.11 -11.94 -1.59
CA ARG A 102 -12.35 -12.45 -2.18
C ARG A 102 -12.90 -13.64 -1.40
N GLU A 103 -12.02 -14.56 -1.00
CA GLU A 103 -12.41 -15.69 -0.17
C GLU A 103 -12.95 -15.24 1.17
N THR A 104 -12.26 -14.29 1.81
CA THR A 104 -12.72 -13.69 3.07
C THR A 104 -14.08 -13.02 2.89
N LEU A 105 -14.25 -12.28 1.81
CA LEU A 105 -15.52 -11.60 1.51
C LEU A 105 -16.67 -12.61 1.37
N ASN A 106 -16.43 -13.75 0.73
CA ASN A 106 -17.44 -14.81 0.60
C ASN A 106 -17.85 -15.35 1.97
N VAL A 107 -16.87 -15.56 2.86
CA VAL A 107 -17.15 -15.99 4.24
C VAL A 107 -17.98 -14.94 4.95
N MET A 108 -17.62 -13.67 4.83
CA MET A 108 -18.33 -12.57 5.47
C MET A 108 -19.76 -12.44 4.95
N ARG A 109 -19.95 -12.54 3.64
CA ARG A 109 -21.29 -12.48 3.03
C ARG A 109 -22.19 -13.61 3.54
N HIS A 110 -21.62 -14.79 3.70
CA HIS A 110 -22.35 -15.93 4.25
C HIS A 110 -22.81 -15.64 5.70
N LYS A 111 -21.91 -15.14 6.54
CA LYS A 111 -22.22 -14.76 7.91
C LYS A 111 -23.29 -13.68 7.99
N VAL A 112 -23.18 -12.65 7.17
CA VAL A 112 -24.16 -11.56 7.12
C VAL A 112 -25.56 -12.13 6.79
N ARG A 113 -25.68 -13.01 5.81
CA ARG A 113 -26.95 -13.62 5.46
C ARG A 113 -27.53 -14.45 6.60
N ILE A 114 -26.71 -15.21 7.30
CA ILE A 114 -27.14 -15.99 8.47
C ILE A 114 -27.73 -15.08 9.53
N TYR A 115 -27.04 -13.97 9.83
CA TYR A 115 -27.51 -13.00 10.85
C TYR A 115 -28.80 -12.32 10.39
N GLU A 116 -28.87 -11.88 9.13
CA GLU A 116 -30.08 -11.26 8.59
C GLU A 116 -31.30 -12.19 8.69
N ASP A 117 -31.13 -13.46 8.32
CA ASP A 117 -32.19 -14.47 8.37
C ASP A 117 -32.67 -14.72 9.81
N HIS A 118 -31.74 -14.91 10.72
CA HIS A 118 -32.09 -15.17 12.13
C HIS A 118 -32.75 -13.96 12.79
N LEU A 119 -32.26 -12.75 12.51
CA LEU A 119 -32.89 -11.54 13.04
C LEU A 119 -34.30 -11.35 12.47
N ALA A 120 -34.49 -11.62 11.18
CA ALA A 120 -35.80 -11.51 10.53
C ALA A 120 -36.82 -12.50 11.12
N ARG A 121 -36.37 -13.67 11.58
CA ARG A 121 -37.24 -14.69 12.21
C ARG A 121 -37.32 -14.58 13.72
N GLY A 122 -36.62 -13.63 14.34
CA GLY A 122 -36.57 -13.48 15.79
C GLY A 122 -35.77 -14.60 16.48
N GLU A 123 -34.83 -15.22 15.78
CA GLU A 123 -34.04 -16.34 16.26
C GLU A 123 -32.61 -15.95 16.57
N ALA A 124 -32.38 -14.76 17.09
CA ALA A 124 -31.03 -14.25 17.40
C ALA A 124 -30.26 -15.12 18.40
N ASP A 125 -30.97 -15.85 19.26
CA ASP A 125 -30.40 -16.77 20.22
C ASP A 125 -29.74 -18.01 19.58
N GLN A 126 -30.05 -18.28 18.32
CA GLN A 126 -29.46 -19.41 17.57
C GLN A 126 -28.17 -19.04 16.83
N LEU A 127 -27.78 -17.76 16.87
CA LEU A 127 -26.52 -17.31 16.26
C LEU A 127 -25.34 -17.82 17.09
N TRP A 128 -24.18 -17.95 16.40
CA TRP A 128 -22.97 -18.45 17.04
C TRP A 128 -22.61 -17.60 18.24
N ASN A 129 -22.32 -18.29 19.35
CA ASN A 129 -21.92 -17.71 20.62
C ASN A 129 -20.73 -18.52 21.14
N PRO A 130 -19.61 -17.90 21.52
CA PRO A 130 -18.43 -18.62 22.00
C PRO A 130 -18.71 -19.55 23.20
N SER A 131 -19.61 -19.17 24.10
CA SER A 131 -20.01 -19.99 25.24
C SER A 131 -20.75 -21.26 24.82
N HIS A 132 -21.55 -21.19 23.75
CA HIS A 132 -22.24 -22.35 23.20
C HIS A 132 -21.30 -23.26 22.42
N ALA A 133 -20.28 -22.70 21.75
CA ALA A 133 -19.29 -23.46 21.02
C ALA A 133 -18.49 -24.39 21.94
N GLU A 134 -18.16 -23.94 23.14
CA GLU A 134 -17.47 -24.74 24.15
C GLU A 134 -18.33 -25.90 24.66
N THR A 135 -19.64 -25.68 24.79
CA THR A 135 -20.57 -26.69 25.26
C THR A 135 -20.90 -27.75 24.22
N THR A 136 -20.84 -27.40 22.92
CA THR A 136 -21.15 -28.33 21.84
C THR A 136 -20.00 -29.27 21.50
N GLN A 137 -18.79 -28.98 21.95
CA GLN A 137 -17.61 -29.83 21.74
C GLN A 137 -17.40 -30.87 22.85
N ALA A 138 -18.18 -30.81 23.87
CA ALA A 138 -18.16 -31.78 24.97
C ALA A 138 -19.08 -33.01 24.65
#